data_46c8d60c0b05c4622b6104528c671b1e
#
_entry.id   46c8d60c0b05c4622b6104528c671b1e
#
_cell.length_a   1.000
_cell.length_b   1.000
_cell.length_c   1.000
_cell.angle_alpha   90.00
_cell.angle_beta   90.00
_cell.angle_gamma   90.00
#
_symmetry.space_group_name_H-M   'P 1'
#
loop_
_entity.id
_entity.type
_entity.pdbx_description
1 polymer ?
#
loop_
_entity_poly.entity_id
_entity_poly.type
_entity_poly.pdbx_seq_one_letter_code
_entity_poly.pdbx_strand_id
1 'polypeptide(L)'
;MAESTNIVRVTDVYKSFQLGKVEVKALQGINLQIPRGYYISIMGPSGSGKSTLFNMIGGLDKPSSGKVFIDEVDIAQLDAYELAWLRCRKIGYIFQTFNIIQVMTALENITLPMIFAGMHNDAAVEKGLQLLELVGLGDRYNHKPFELSGGQQQRVAIARALANDPAIILADEPTGNLDLTTGEEIISLLKRLSEEREVTVISATHDFKMLNVSDQVVWIRDGTVDKIENREELSISIGKIDTRQESG
;
A
#
# COMPACT_ATOMS: atom_id res chain seq x y z
N MET A 1 9.57 -19.37 -19.06
CA MET A 1 8.83 -18.33 -18.31
C MET A 1 8.73 -18.85 -16.90
N ALA A 2 9.40 -18.22 -15.93
CA ALA A 2 9.24 -18.61 -14.52
C ALA A 2 7.77 -18.40 -14.15
N GLU A 3 7.14 -19.38 -13.51
CA GLU A 3 5.80 -19.23 -12.94
C GLU A 3 5.86 -18.03 -12.01
N SER A 4 5.11 -16.98 -12.34
CA SER A 4 4.93 -15.80 -11.48
C SER A 4 4.24 -16.28 -10.20
N THR A 5 5.02 -16.50 -9.15
CA THR A 5 4.46 -16.89 -7.85
C THR A 5 3.69 -15.69 -7.27
N ASN A 6 2.43 -15.92 -6.91
CA ASN A 6 1.61 -14.87 -6.30
C ASN A 6 2.12 -14.55 -4.89
N ILE A 7 2.38 -13.28 -4.62
CA ILE A 7 2.78 -12.81 -3.28
C ILE A 7 1.58 -12.69 -2.34
N VAL A 8 0.40 -12.38 -2.89
CA VAL A 8 -0.87 -12.36 -2.16
C VAL A 8 -1.88 -13.23 -2.88
N ARG A 9 -2.58 -14.05 -2.13
CA ARG A 9 -3.72 -14.83 -2.60
C ARG A 9 -4.87 -14.71 -1.62
N VAL A 10 -5.99 -14.19 -2.11
CA VAL A 10 -7.25 -14.03 -1.37
C VAL A 10 -8.24 -15.02 -1.95
N THR A 11 -8.83 -15.87 -1.12
CA THR A 11 -9.72 -16.93 -1.57
C THR A 11 -11.01 -16.89 -0.78
N ASP A 12 -12.10 -16.61 -1.47
CA ASP A 12 -13.48 -16.60 -0.97
C ASP A 12 -13.64 -15.81 0.35
N VAL A 13 -13.05 -14.60 0.40
CA VAL A 13 -12.98 -13.79 1.60
C VAL A 13 -14.25 -12.99 1.81
N TYR A 14 -14.85 -13.17 2.98
CA TYR A 14 -15.95 -12.37 3.52
C TYR A 14 -15.48 -11.59 4.74
N LYS A 15 -16.00 -10.39 4.91
CA LYS A 15 -15.83 -9.59 6.12
C LYS A 15 -17.10 -8.86 6.46
N SER A 16 -17.58 -9.07 7.67
CA SER A 16 -18.68 -8.29 8.24
C SER A 16 -18.29 -7.63 9.55
N PHE A 17 -18.91 -6.51 9.84
CA PHE A 17 -18.76 -5.75 11.08
C PHE A 17 -20.11 -5.62 11.75
N GLN A 18 -20.15 -5.82 13.07
CA GLN A 18 -21.36 -5.63 13.86
C GLN A 18 -21.40 -4.19 14.39
N LEU A 19 -22.34 -3.39 13.89
CA LEU A 19 -22.60 -2.03 14.36
C LEU A 19 -23.91 -2.01 15.17
N GLY A 20 -23.80 -2.26 16.47
CA GLY A 20 -24.97 -2.45 17.34
C GLY A 20 -25.80 -3.65 16.89
N LYS A 21 -27.03 -3.42 16.38
CA LYS A 21 -27.91 -4.48 15.87
C LYS A 21 -27.83 -4.71 14.37
N VAL A 22 -27.02 -3.91 13.66
CA VAL A 22 -26.90 -3.98 12.20
C VAL A 22 -25.59 -4.66 11.83
N GLU A 23 -25.67 -5.67 10.98
CA GLU A 23 -24.51 -6.28 10.33
C GLU A 23 -24.20 -5.54 9.03
N VAL A 24 -22.96 -5.05 8.89
CA VAL A 24 -22.46 -4.43 7.67
C VAL A 24 -21.49 -5.38 6.97
N LYS A 25 -21.87 -5.87 5.80
CA LYS A 25 -21.04 -6.75 4.97
C LYS A 25 -20.09 -5.91 4.14
N ALA A 26 -18.84 -5.84 4.56
CA ALA A 26 -17.81 -5.02 3.91
C ALA A 26 -17.12 -5.74 2.74
N LEU A 27 -16.95 -7.08 2.82
CA LEU A 27 -16.44 -7.91 1.74
C LEU A 27 -17.33 -9.12 1.55
N GLN A 28 -17.55 -9.54 0.30
CA GLN A 28 -18.52 -10.54 -0.08
C GLN A 28 -17.95 -11.50 -1.13
N GLY A 29 -17.13 -12.48 -0.72
CA GLY A 29 -16.58 -13.51 -1.59
C GLY A 29 -15.45 -13.01 -2.49
N ILE A 30 -14.54 -12.19 -1.95
CA ILE A 30 -13.38 -11.69 -2.69
C ILE A 30 -12.45 -12.85 -3.07
N ASN A 31 -12.13 -12.94 -4.37
CA ASN A 31 -11.09 -13.77 -4.93
C ASN A 31 -10.10 -12.88 -5.69
N LEU A 32 -8.82 -12.90 -5.29
CA LEU A 32 -7.79 -12.05 -5.87
C LEU A 32 -6.43 -12.75 -5.78
N GLN A 33 -5.63 -12.63 -6.85
CA GLN A 33 -4.25 -13.06 -6.88
C GLN A 33 -3.38 -11.89 -7.31
N ILE A 34 -2.32 -11.62 -6.56
CA ILE A 34 -1.39 -10.53 -6.83
C ILE A 34 -0.01 -11.13 -7.11
N PRO A 35 0.50 -10.99 -8.34
CA PRO A 35 1.82 -11.46 -8.70
C PRO A 35 2.92 -10.67 -7.97
N ARG A 36 4.05 -11.34 -7.69
CA ARG A 36 5.22 -10.69 -7.10
C ARG A 36 5.82 -9.67 -8.06
N GLY A 37 6.27 -8.52 -7.53
CA GLY A 37 6.93 -7.47 -8.28
C GLY A 37 5.99 -6.55 -9.09
N TYR A 38 4.67 -6.76 -9.02
CA TYR A 38 3.70 -5.91 -9.74
C TYR A 38 3.34 -4.65 -8.95
N TYR A 39 3.00 -3.61 -9.68
CA TYR A 39 2.30 -2.44 -9.17
C TYR A 39 0.79 -2.59 -9.41
N ILE A 40 0.03 -2.78 -8.34
CA ILE A 40 -1.42 -3.01 -8.39
C ILE A 40 -2.16 -1.80 -7.83
N SER A 41 -3.16 -1.30 -8.55
CA SER A 41 -4.11 -0.33 -8.01
C SER A 41 -5.45 -0.98 -7.68
N ILE A 42 -5.92 -0.81 -6.46
CA ILE A 42 -7.27 -1.20 -6.01
C ILE A 42 -8.13 0.05 -6.06
N MET A 43 -9.11 0.07 -6.96
CA MET A 43 -9.97 1.21 -7.24
C MET A 43 -11.44 0.90 -6.98
N GLY A 44 -12.22 1.94 -6.74
CA GLY A 44 -13.67 1.85 -6.53
C GLY A 44 -14.21 3.03 -5.74
N PRO A 45 -15.53 3.20 -5.66
CA PRO A 45 -16.16 4.31 -4.94
C PRO A 45 -15.90 4.23 -3.42
N SER A 46 -16.17 5.31 -2.70
CA SER A 46 -16.12 5.31 -1.24
C SER A 46 -17.08 4.25 -0.68
N GLY A 47 -16.66 3.53 0.35
CA GLY A 47 -17.47 2.47 0.96
C GLY A 47 -17.50 1.14 0.19
N SER A 48 -16.81 1.00 -0.94
CA SER A 48 -16.82 -0.24 -1.74
C SER A 48 -16.09 -1.44 -1.09
N GLY A 49 -15.36 -1.24 0.01
CA GLY A 49 -14.60 -2.29 0.69
C GLY A 49 -13.09 -2.25 0.49
N LYS A 50 -12.54 -1.26 -0.26
CA LYS A 50 -11.09 -1.14 -0.53
C LYS A 50 -10.23 -1.18 0.74
N SER A 51 -10.49 -0.29 1.70
CA SER A 51 -9.72 -0.22 2.95
C SER A 51 -9.87 -1.50 3.79
N THR A 52 -11.04 -2.14 3.73
CA THR A 52 -11.24 -3.44 4.40
C THR A 52 -10.38 -4.52 3.76
N LEU A 53 -10.38 -4.65 2.43
CA LEU A 53 -9.51 -5.59 1.72
C LEU A 53 -8.03 -5.28 1.97
N PHE A 54 -7.66 -4.00 1.95
CA PHE A 54 -6.32 -3.52 2.23
C PHE A 54 -5.84 -3.95 3.64
N ASN A 55 -6.71 -3.81 4.64
CA ASN A 55 -6.42 -4.27 6.00
C ASN A 55 -6.29 -5.80 6.12
N MET A 56 -7.03 -6.56 5.31
CA MET A 56 -6.88 -8.02 5.25
C MET A 56 -5.52 -8.40 4.65
N ILE A 57 -5.17 -7.82 3.49
CA ILE A 57 -3.87 -8.04 2.84
C ILE A 57 -2.73 -7.60 3.75
N GLY A 58 -2.94 -6.51 4.49
CA GLY A 58 -1.97 -5.98 5.44
C GLY A 58 -1.83 -6.75 6.75
N GLY A 59 -2.69 -7.76 6.99
CA GLY A 59 -2.71 -8.47 8.27
C GLY A 59 -3.05 -7.57 9.47
N LEU A 60 -3.77 -6.45 9.24
CA LEU A 60 -4.26 -5.57 10.29
C LEU A 60 -5.59 -6.07 10.86
N ASP A 61 -6.32 -6.85 10.07
CA ASP A 61 -7.57 -7.49 10.49
C ASP A 61 -7.64 -8.88 9.86
N LYS A 62 -8.51 -9.76 10.40
CA LYS A 62 -8.73 -11.11 9.89
C LYS A 62 -10.07 -11.20 9.17
N PRO A 63 -10.20 -12.03 8.13
CA PRO A 63 -11.48 -12.27 7.47
C PRO A 63 -12.48 -12.94 8.44
N SER A 64 -13.78 -12.69 8.21
CA SER A 64 -14.84 -13.42 8.91
C SER A 64 -14.96 -14.86 8.42
N SER A 65 -14.68 -15.09 7.12
CA SER A 65 -14.50 -16.41 6.51
C SER A 65 -13.64 -16.28 5.24
N GLY A 66 -13.20 -17.41 4.69
CA GLY A 66 -12.22 -17.45 3.58
C GLY A 66 -10.78 -17.39 4.06
N LYS A 67 -9.84 -17.23 3.14
CA LYS A 67 -8.40 -17.28 3.42
C LYS A 67 -7.65 -16.17 2.73
N VAL A 68 -6.65 -15.63 3.42
CA VAL A 68 -5.67 -14.68 2.86
C VAL A 68 -4.29 -15.26 3.09
N PHE A 69 -3.55 -15.42 2.00
CA PHE A 69 -2.16 -15.88 2.04
C PHE A 69 -1.24 -14.71 1.66
N ILE A 70 -0.19 -14.54 2.42
CA ILE A 70 0.91 -13.61 2.16
C ILE A 70 2.19 -14.44 2.10
N ASP A 71 2.86 -14.42 0.95
CA ASP A 71 4.08 -15.21 0.72
C ASP A 71 3.87 -16.69 1.16
N GLU A 72 2.77 -17.31 0.69
CA GLU A 72 2.29 -18.67 1.00
C GLU A 72 1.86 -18.93 2.45
N VAL A 73 1.93 -17.94 3.35
CA VAL A 73 1.52 -18.06 4.75
C VAL A 73 0.05 -17.66 4.90
N ASP A 74 -0.81 -18.57 5.39
CA ASP A 74 -2.21 -18.28 5.73
C ASP A 74 -2.28 -17.42 7.00
N ILE A 75 -2.64 -16.14 6.86
CA ILE A 75 -2.69 -15.20 8.00
C ILE A 75 -3.75 -15.56 9.05
N ALA A 76 -4.74 -16.37 8.71
CA ALA A 76 -5.76 -16.80 9.66
C ALA A 76 -5.21 -17.77 10.70
N GLN A 77 -4.14 -18.51 10.36
CA GLN A 77 -3.49 -19.48 11.23
C GLN A 77 -2.50 -18.83 12.22
N LEU A 78 -2.07 -17.60 11.94
CA LEU A 78 -1.08 -16.91 12.76
C LEU A 78 -1.71 -16.38 14.07
N ASP A 79 -0.96 -16.46 15.16
CA ASP A 79 -1.29 -15.73 16.38
C ASP A 79 -0.96 -14.22 16.24
N ALA A 80 -1.25 -13.43 17.28
CA ALA A 80 -1.04 -11.98 17.23
C ALA A 80 0.46 -11.61 17.11
N TYR A 81 1.35 -12.39 17.71
CA TYR A 81 2.79 -12.16 17.65
C TYR A 81 3.36 -12.51 16.28
N GLU A 82 3.01 -13.68 15.75
CA GLU A 82 3.41 -14.15 14.43
C GLU A 82 2.92 -13.19 13.33
N LEU A 83 1.68 -12.69 13.45
CA LEU A 83 1.12 -11.72 12.53
C LEU A 83 1.84 -10.36 12.61
N ALA A 84 2.20 -9.91 13.82
CA ALA A 84 3.01 -8.71 13.99
C ALA A 84 4.42 -8.87 13.39
N TRP A 85 5.02 -10.05 13.56
CA TRP A 85 6.31 -10.38 12.97
C TRP A 85 6.27 -10.43 11.45
N LEU A 86 5.22 -11.03 10.86
CA LEU A 86 5.00 -11.05 9.41
C LEU A 86 4.88 -9.62 8.87
N ARG A 87 4.05 -8.77 9.51
CA ARG A 87 3.94 -7.35 9.11
C ARG A 87 5.29 -6.64 9.16
N CYS A 88 6.01 -6.80 10.26
CA CYS A 88 7.31 -6.14 10.45
C CYS A 88 8.32 -6.49 9.34
N ARG A 89 8.29 -7.73 8.84
CA ARG A 89 9.30 -8.26 7.91
C ARG A 89 8.88 -8.26 6.45
N LYS A 90 7.58 -8.33 6.17
CA LYS A 90 7.08 -8.55 4.80
C LYS A 90 6.31 -7.36 4.24
N ILE A 91 5.84 -6.45 5.10
CA ILE A 91 4.90 -5.41 4.68
C ILE A 91 5.40 -4.03 5.12
N GLY A 92 5.56 -3.14 4.15
CA GLY A 92 5.75 -1.71 4.38
C GLY A 92 4.43 -0.97 4.21
N TYR A 93 4.10 -0.06 5.15
CA TYR A 93 2.88 0.74 5.07
C TYR A 93 3.16 2.20 4.74
N ILE A 94 2.40 2.74 3.80
CA ILE A 94 2.33 4.15 3.44
C ILE A 94 0.89 4.60 3.62
N PHE A 95 0.65 5.58 4.49
CA PHE A 95 -0.67 6.09 4.82
C PHE A 95 -0.90 7.47 4.20
N GLN A 96 -2.15 7.81 3.94
CA GLN A 96 -2.56 9.12 3.43
C GLN A 96 -2.09 10.27 4.34
N THR A 97 -2.12 10.09 5.66
CA THR A 97 -1.71 11.08 6.67
C THR A 97 -0.26 10.91 7.12
N PHE A 98 0.57 10.25 6.31
CA PHE A 98 1.99 9.96 6.52
C PHE A 98 2.27 9.10 7.76
N ASN A 99 1.56 9.31 8.88
CA ASN A 99 1.69 8.61 10.17
C ASN A 99 3.15 8.54 10.66
N ILE A 100 3.91 9.62 10.48
CA ILE A 100 5.26 9.76 11.01
C ILE A 100 5.22 10.33 12.43
N ILE A 101 6.14 9.90 13.28
CA ILE A 101 6.19 10.27 14.70
C ILE A 101 6.75 11.68 14.82
N GLN A 102 5.94 12.62 15.28
CA GLN A 102 6.22 14.06 15.25
C GLN A 102 7.42 14.49 16.10
N VAL A 103 7.73 13.76 17.16
CA VAL A 103 8.84 14.08 18.08
C VAL A 103 10.18 13.51 17.61
N MET A 104 10.17 12.59 16.65
CA MET A 104 11.33 11.93 16.07
C MET A 104 11.79 12.65 14.79
N THR A 105 13.10 12.59 14.51
CA THR A 105 13.68 13.03 13.24
C THR A 105 13.27 12.13 12.09
N ALA A 106 13.56 12.52 10.85
CA ALA A 106 13.36 11.71 9.66
C ALA A 106 14.10 10.36 9.77
N LEU A 107 15.36 10.41 10.20
CA LEU A 107 16.19 9.21 10.38
C LEU A 107 15.61 8.27 11.45
N GLU A 108 15.23 8.83 12.62
CA GLU A 108 14.64 8.04 13.71
C GLU A 108 13.32 7.36 13.30
N ASN A 109 12.48 8.05 12.53
CA ASN A 109 11.26 7.46 11.98
C ASN A 109 11.53 6.25 11.08
N ILE A 110 12.62 6.28 10.33
CA ILE A 110 13.00 5.20 9.39
C ILE A 110 13.70 4.06 10.14
N THR A 111 14.52 4.35 11.13
CA THR A 111 15.30 3.34 11.86
C THR A 111 14.46 2.57 12.87
N LEU A 112 13.40 3.16 13.40
CA LEU A 112 12.56 2.57 14.44
C LEU A 112 12.05 1.15 14.08
N PRO A 113 11.45 0.89 12.90
CA PRO A 113 11.02 -0.45 12.53
C PRO A 113 12.17 -1.46 12.39
N MET A 114 13.38 -1.00 12.02
CA MET A 114 14.56 -1.87 11.96
C MET A 114 15.01 -2.31 13.35
N ILE A 115 15.01 -1.38 14.32
CA ILE A 115 15.34 -1.66 15.71
C ILE A 115 14.33 -2.66 16.30
N PHE A 116 13.03 -2.49 16.04
CA PHE A 116 12.00 -3.45 16.46
C PHE A 116 12.16 -4.82 15.79
N ALA A 117 12.71 -4.87 14.57
CA ALA A 117 13.08 -6.12 13.91
C ALA A 117 14.37 -6.78 14.46
N GLY A 118 15.02 -6.16 15.47
CA GLY A 118 16.23 -6.67 16.10
C GLY A 118 17.54 -6.24 15.42
N MET A 119 17.51 -5.26 14.51
CA MET A 119 18.72 -4.72 13.89
C MET A 119 19.51 -3.90 14.91
N HIS A 120 20.84 -4.03 14.91
CA HIS A 120 21.70 -3.21 15.76
C HIS A 120 21.62 -1.73 15.35
N ASN A 121 21.69 -0.81 16.31
CA ASN A 121 21.45 0.60 16.09
C ASN A 121 22.36 1.21 14.99
N ASP A 122 23.65 0.91 15.00
CA ASP A 122 24.60 1.46 14.01
C ASP A 122 24.26 1.01 12.58
N ALA A 123 23.89 -0.26 12.39
CA ALA A 123 23.44 -0.78 11.10
C ALA A 123 22.09 -0.18 10.67
N ALA A 124 21.19 0.06 11.61
CA ALA A 124 19.92 0.73 11.34
C ALA A 124 20.13 2.18 10.89
N VAL A 125 21.05 2.91 11.54
CA VAL A 125 21.41 4.29 11.17
C VAL A 125 22.02 4.33 9.77
N GLU A 126 23.00 3.49 9.48
CA GLU A 126 23.62 3.41 8.16
C GLU A 126 22.58 3.14 7.06
N LYS A 127 21.74 2.13 7.25
CA LYS A 127 20.67 1.80 6.30
C LYS A 127 19.62 2.92 6.19
N GLY A 128 19.28 3.57 7.32
CA GLY A 128 18.35 4.69 7.35
C GLY A 128 18.84 5.88 6.52
N LEU A 129 20.13 6.21 6.59
CA LEU A 129 20.74 7.25 5.76
C LEU A 129 20.69 6.89 4.27
N GLN A 130 21.00 5.64 3.90
CA GLN A 130 20.88 5.16 2.52
C GLN A 130 19.45 5.25 2.00
N LEU A 131 18.44 4.96 2.82
CA LEU A 131 17.04 5.09 2.45
C LEU A 131 16.60 6.55 2.30
N LEU A 132 17.13 7.47 3.11
CA LEU A 132 16.91 8.90 2.94
C LEU A 132 17.51 9.42 1.63
N GLU A 133 18.72 9.03 1.28
CA GLU A 133 19.32 9.32 -0.02
C GLU A 133 18.46 8.80 -1.17
N LEU A 134 17.98 7.57 -1.09
CA LEU A 134 17.13 6.93 -2.09
C LEU A 134 15.86 7.74 -2.41
N VAL A 135 15.27 8.37 -1.39
CA VAL A 135 14.06 9.21 -1.54
C VAL A 135 14.38 10.69 -1.74
N GLY A 136 15.66 11.07 -1.87
CA GLY A 136 16.10 12.43 -2.10
C GLY A 136 16.04 13.35 -0.89
N LEU A 137 16.25 12.80 0.32
CA LEU A 137 16.23 13.52 1.60
C LEU A 137 17.50 13.33 2.44
N GLY A 138 18.64 13.02 1.81
CA GLY A 138 19.90 12.76 2.52
C GLY A 138 20.35 13.93 3.40
N ASP A 139 20.12 15.18 2.98
CA ASP A 139 20.43 16.40 3.72
C ASP A 139 19.39 16.73 4.82
N ARG A 140 18.30 15.98 4.90
CA ARG A 140 17.17 16.20 5.82
C ARG A 140 17.08 15.17 6.95
N TYR A 141 18.07 14.30 7.13
CA TYR A 141 18.03 13.18 8.08
C TYR A 141 17.71 13.60 9.52
N ASN A 142 18.15 14.78 9.94
CA ASN A 142 17.98 15.29 11.31
C ASN A 142 16.76 16.23 11.46
N HIS A 143 15.99 16.48 10.40
CA HIS A 143 14.79 17.31 10.46
C HIS A 143 13.63 16.54 11.10
N LYS A 144 12.82 17.25 11.88
CA LYS A 144 11.56 16.74 12.42
C LYS A 144 10.42 16.98 11.44
N PRO A 145 9.30 16.24 11.53
CA PRO A 145 8.19 16.36 10.60
C PRO A 145 7.66 17.78 10.37
N PHE A 146 7.58 18.59 11.41
CA PHE A 146 7.12 19.99 11.30
C PHE A 146 8.09 20.91 10.54
N GLU A 147 9.32 20.47 10.27
CA GLU A 147 10.33 21.18 9.47
C GLU A 147 10.33 20.70 8.01
N LEU A 148 9.47 19.73 7.67
CA LEU A 148 9.38 19.09 6.35
C LEU A 148 8.07 19.45 5.66
N SER A 149 8.10 19.67 4.34
CA SER A 149 6.88 19.80 3.54
C SER A 149 6.09 18.49 3.51
N GLY A 150 4.81 18.52 3.11
CA GLY A 150 3.97 17.32 2.99
C GLY A 150 4.59 16.25 2.09
N GLY A 151 5.14 16.65 0.93
CA GLY A 151 5.84 15.72 0.03
C GLY A 151 7.11 15.14 0.64
N GLN A 152 7.86 15.92 1.42
CA GLN A 152 9.02 15.41 2.15
C GLN A 152 8.62 14.44 3.26
N GLN A 153 7.54 14.74 3.99
CA GLN A 153 6.99 13.82 4.99
C GLN A 153 6.55 12.49 4.36
N GLN A 154 5.92 12.54 3.17
CA GLN A 154 5.55 11.34 2.42
C GLN A 154 6.78 10.54 1.97
N ARG A 155 7.85 11.19 1.53
CA ARG A 155 9.11 10.54 1.20
C ARG A 155 9.74 9.85 2.42
N VAL A 156 9.67 10.45 3.61
CA VAL A 156 10.06 9.79 4.88
C VAL A 156 9.20 8.56 5.16
N ALA A 157 7.88 8.65 4.97
CA ALA A 157 6.97 7.51 5.15
C ALA A 157 7.28 6.36 4.15
N ILE A 158 7.64 6.69 2.90
CA ILE A 158 8.09 5.72 1.90
C ILE A 158 9.41 5.06 2.33
N ALA A 159 10.40 5.83 2.74
CA ALA A 159 11.68 5.30 3.22
C ALA A 159 11.49 4.39 4.45
N ARG A 160 10.61 4.77 5.38
CA ARG A 160 10.23 3.95 6.52
C ARG A 160 9.56 2.64 6.09
N ALA A 161 8.69 2.67 5.08
CA ALA A 161 8.05 1.48 4.56
C ALA A 161 9.07 0.48 3.99
N LEU A 162 10.19 0.95 3.44
CA LEU A 162 11.29 0.14 2.91
C LEU A 162 12.26 -0.39 3.97
N ALA A 163 12.16 0.05 5.23
CA ALA A 163 13.16 -0.15 6.27
C ALA A 163 13.60 -1.61 6.48
N ASN A 164 12.67 -2.54 6.41
CA ASN A 164 12.93 -3.97 6.64
C ASN A 164 12.94 -4.81 5.35
N ASP A 165 13.22 -4.21 4.17
CA ASP A 165 13.22 -4.85 2.86
C ASP A 165 11.93 -5.67 2.63
N PRO A 166 10.76 -5.01 2.67
CA PRO A 166 9.49 -5.70 2.58
C PRO A 166 9.28 -6.33 1.20
N ALA A 167 8.53 -7.42 1.15
CA ALA A 167 8.08 -8.01 -0.11
C ALA A 167 6.88 -7.26 -0.72
N ILE A 168 6.13 -6.55 0.14
CA ILE A 168 4.91 -5.81 -0.23
C ILE A 168 4.97 -4.40 0.37
N ILE A 169 4.66 -3.39 -0.44
CA ILE A 169 4.32 -2.04 0.03
C ILE A 169 2.81 -1.85 -0.14
N LEU A 170 2.14 -1.52 0.95
CA LEU A 170 0.74 -1.13 0.97
C LEU A 170 0.64 0.38 1.06
N ALA A 171 0.08 1.04 0.04
CA ALA A 171 -0.06 2.48 -0.05
C ALA A 171 -1.55 2.88 -0.07
N ASP A 172 -2.04 3.40 1.06
CA ASP A 172 -3.42 3.86 1.19
C ASP A 172 -3.49 5.36 0.88
N GLU A 173 -4.11 5.72 -0.26
CA GLU A 173 -4.23 7.08 -0.78
C GLU A 173 -2.91 7.88 -0.72
N PRO A 174 -1.80 7.37 -1.31
CA PRO A 174 -0.45 7.91 -1.07
C PRO A 174 -0.23 9.35 -1.55
N THR A 175 -1.15 9.89 -2.35
CA THR A 175 -1.11 11.25 -2.90
C THR A 175 -2.24 12.14 -2.40
N GLY A 176 -3.16 11.63 -1.58
CA GLY A 176 -4.41 12.29 -1.21
C GLY A 176 -4.25 13.61 -0.46
N ASN A 177 -3.11 13.87 0.17
CA ASN A 177 -2.82 15.11 0.91
C ASN A 177 -1.72 15.96 0.24
N LEU A 178 -1.44 15.71 -1.05
CA LEU A 178 -0.37 16.39 -1.79
C LEU A 178 -0.95 17.22 -2.94
N ASP A 179 -0.22 18.26 -3.34
CA ASP A 179 -0.49 18.96 -4.58
C ASP A 179 -0.20 18.06 -5.81
N LEU A 180 -0.70 18.47 -6.97
CA LEU A 180 -0.63 17.68 -8.19
C LEU A 180 0.79 17.27 -8.58
N THR A 181 1.72 18.21 -8.55
CA THR A 181 3.12 17.99 -8.98
C THR A 181 3.82 17.06 -8.02
N THR A 182 3.72 17.32 -6.73
CA THR A 182 4.28 16.47 -5.68
C THR A 182 3.66 15.06 -5.72
N GLY A 183 2.36 14.95 -5.97
CA GLY A 183 1.67 13.67 -6.13
C GLY A 183 2.25 12.84 -7.28
N GLU A 184 2.50 13.44 -8.44
CA GLU A 184 3.11 12.78 -9.60
C GLU A 184 4.54 12.31 -9.31
N GLU A 185 5.33 13.10 -8.58
CA GLU A 185 6.66 12.68 -8.13
C GLU A 185 6.60 11.46 -7.20
N ILE A 186 5.65 11.41 -6.27
CA ILE A 186 5.46 10.27 -5.36
C ILE A 186 5.03 9.02 -6.13
N ILE A 187 4.10 9.14 -7.09
CA ILE A 187 3.69 8.02 -7.96
C ILE A 187 4.90 7.48 -8.74
N SER A 188 5.67 8.36 -9.35
CA SER A 188 6.87 8.00 -10.11
C SER A 188 7.93 7.33 -9.22
N LEU A 189 8.11 7.83 -7.99
CA LEU A 189 9.01 7.22 -7.01
C LEU A 189 8.57 5.80 -6.66
N LEU A 190 7.29 5.59 -6.35
CA LEU A 190 6.75 4.26 -6.01
C LEU A 190 6.89 3.27 -7.18
N LYS A 191 6.63 3.71 -8.43
CA LYS A 191 6.82 2.87 -9.62
C LYS A 191 8.28 2.47 -9.79
N ARG A 192 9.21 3.43 -9.70
CA ARG A 192 10.64 3.16 -9.77
C ARG A 192 11.09 2.17 -8.70
N LEU A 193 10.63 2.32 -7.45
CA LEU A 193 10.96 1.41 -6.36
C LEU A 193 10.41 0.00 -6.60
N SER A 194 9.22 -0.12 -7.17
CA SER A 194 8.65 -1.42 -7.56
C SER A 194 9.55 -2.12 -8.58
N GLU A 195 10.01 -1.41 -9.60
CA GLU A 195 10.84 -1.95 -10.67
C GLU A 195 12.28 -2.26 -10.21
N GLU A 196 12.93 -1.31 -9.52
CA GLU A 196 14.35 -1.44 -9.13
C GLU A 196 14.57 -2.40 -7.94
N ARG A 197 13.57 -2.55 -7.06
CA ARG A 197 13.66 -3.37 -5.85
C ARG A 197 12.85 -4.65 -5.91
N GLU A 198 12.17 -4.90 -7.03
CA GLU A 198 11.27 -6.04 -7.22
C GLU A 198 10.23 -6.18 -6.10
N VAL A 199 9.86 -5.06 -5.46
CA VAL A 199 8.85 -5.02 -4.41
C VAL A 199 7.46 -4.89 -5.03
N THR A 200 6.51 -5.67 -4.53
CA THR A 200 5.11 -5.56 -4.96
C THR A 200 4.48 -4.34 -4.31
N VAL A 201 3.96 -3.42 -5.10
CA VAL A 201 3.23 -2.24 -4.60
C VAL A 201 1.73 -2.46 -4.80
N ILE A 202 0.96 -2.35 -3.73
CA ILE A 202 -0.50 -2.38 -3.77
C ILE A 202 -0.99 -1.03 -3.27
N SER A 203 -1.65 -0.27 -4.14
CA SER A 203 -2.19 1.04 -3.82
C SER A 203 -3.71 1.02 -3.78
N ALA A 204 -4.32 1.47 -2.69
CA ALA A 204 -5.75 1.75 -2.64
C ALA A 204 -5.96 3.24 -2.92
N THR A 205 -6.68 3.57 -3.99
CA THR A 205 -6.85 4.97 -4.41
C THR A 205 -8.12 5.18 -5.23
N HIS A 206 -8.53 6.42 -5.34
CA HIS A 206 -9.51 6.90 -6.31
C HIS A 206 -8.88 7.82 -7.37
N ASP A 207 -7.56 8.06 -7.31
CA ASP A 207 -6.83 8.88 -8.28
C ASP A 207 -6.53 8.07 -9.55
N PHE A 208 -7.16 8.48 -10.66
CA PHE A 208 -6.98 7.86 -11.98
C PHE A 208 -5.53 7.98 -12.53
N LYS A 209 -4.70 8.87 -12.00
CA LYS A 209 -3.29 8.97 -12.41
C LYS A 209 -2.49 7.71 -12.08
N MET A 210 -2.92 6.97 -11.04
CA MET A 210 -2.31 5.70 -10.67
C MET A 210 -2.46 4.62 -11.75
N LEU A 211 -3.46 4.72 -12.63
CA LEU A 211 -3.64 3.80 -13.75
C LEU A 211 -2.42 3.77 -14.69
N ASN A 212 -1.77 4.93 -14.88
CA ASN A 212 -0.62 5.05 -15.79
C ASN A 212 0.61 4.23 -15.35
N VAL A 213 0.73 3.96 -14.07
CA VAL A 213 1.87 3.24 -13.49
C VAL A 213 1.53 1.81 -13.09
N SER A 214 0.24 1.45 -13.06
CA SER A 214 -0.23 0.14 -12.64
C SER A 214 0.01 -0.92 -13.72
N ASP A 215 0.51 -2.08 -13.30
CA ASP A 215 0.58 -3.26 -14.15
C ASP A 215 -0.78 -3.97 -14.21
N GLN A 216 -1.58 -3.80 -13.13
CA GLN A 216 -2.94 -4.33 -13.04
C GLN A 216 -3.81 -3.42 -12.17
N VAL A 217 -5.10 -3.30 -12.52
CA VAL A 217 -6.10 -2.55 -11.76
C VAL A 217 -7.23 -3.49 -11.33
N VAL A 218 -7.51 -3.48 -10.04
CA VAL A 218 -8.60 -4.25 -9.41
C VAL A 218 -9.72 -3.29 -9.05
N TRP A 219 -10.87 -3.44 -9.68
CA TRP A 219 -12.05 -2.63 -9.39
C TRP A 219 -12.92 -3.32 -8.35
N ILE A 220 -13.23 -2.59 -7.27
CA ILE A 220 -14.08 -3.09 -6.20
C ILE A 220 -15.38 -2.27 -6.15
N ARG A 221 -16.49 -3.00 -6.10
CA ARG A 221 -17.83 -2.45 -5.94
C ARG A 221 -18.63 -3.30 -4.95
N ASP A 222 -19.28 -2.65 -3.99
CA ASP A 222 -20.19 -3.30 -3.02
C ASP A 222 -19.59 -4.55 -2.34
N GLY A 223 -18.30 -4.48 -1.99
CA GLY A 223 -17.58 -5.56 -1.33
C GLY A 223 -17.19 -6.74 -2.21
N THR A 224 -17.33 -6.63 -3.54
CA THR A 224 -16.93 -7.66 -4.52
C THR A 224 -15.88 -7.13 -5.49
N VAL A 225 -15.12 -8.02 -6.14
CA VAL A 225 -14.28 -7.66 -7.29
C VAL A 225 -15.21 -7.56 -8.51
N ASP A 226 -15.36 -6.36 -9.05
CA ASP A 226 -16.17 -6.10 -10.24
C ASP A 226 -15.44 -6.54 -11.51
N LYS A 227 -14.17 -6.11 -11.65
CA LYS A 227 -13.29 -6.51 -12.75
C LYS A 227 -11.82 -6.35 -12.37
N ILE A 228 -10.97 -7.05 -13.12
CA ILE A 228 -9.52 -6.91 -13.09
C ILE A 228 -9.06 -6.58 -14.50
N GLU A 229 -8.30 -5.51 -14.68
CA GLU A 229 -7.76 -5.07 -15.96
C GLU A 229 -6.24 -5.05 -15.90
N ASN A 230 -5.60 -5.68 -16.88
CA ASN A 230 -4.15 -5.60 -17.05
C ASN A 230 -3.78 -4.32 -17.82
N ARG A 231 -2.53 -3.89 -17.72
CA ARG A 231 -2.03 -2.65 -18.34
C ARG A 231 -2.35 -2.55 -19.84
N GLU A 232 -2.29 -3.65 -20.56
CA GLU A 232 -2.58 -3.73 -22.00
C GLU A 232 -4.06 -3.46 -22.33
N GLU A 233 -4.95 -3.72 -21.37
CA GLU A 233 -6.40 -3.57 -21.48
C GLU A 233 -6.87 -2.18 -21.03
N LEU A 234 -6.01 -1.43 -20.31
CA LEU A 234 -6.28 -0.09 -19.83
C LEU A 234 -6.26 0.90 -21.02
N SER A 235 -7.35 1.01 -21.75
CA SER A 235 -7.54 2.05 -22.76
C SER A 235 -7.74 3.40 -22.06
N ILE A 236 -6.63 4.08 -21.73
CA ILE A 236 -6.68 5.41 -21.14
C ILE A 236 -7.01 6.40 -22.24
N SER A 237 -8.28 6.69 -22.43
CA SER A 237 -8.75 7.85 -23.19
C SER A 237 -8.43 9.10 -22.38
N ILE A 238 -7.20 9.59 -22.45
CA ILE A 238 -6.86 10.92 -21.96
C ILE A 238 -7.66 11.92 -22.80
N GLY A 239 -8.74 12.45 -22.26
CA GLY A 239 -9.46 13.59 -22.78
C GLY A 239 -10.76 13.34 -23.51
N LYS A 240 -11.68 12.56 -22.95
CA LYS A 240 -13.12 12.73 -23.18
C LYS A 240 -13.87 12.50 -21.87
N ILE A 241 -14.03 13.57 -21.11
CA ILE A 241 -15.15 13.65 -20.17
C ILE A 241 -16.39 13.65 -21.07
N ASP A 242 -17.15 12.57 -21.01
CA ASP A 242 -18.41 12.47 -21.74
C ASP A 242 -19.43 13.41 -21.06
N THR A 243 -19.56 14.63 -21.60
CA THR A 243 -20.55 15.62 -21.20
C THR A 243 -21.93 15.25 -21.78
N ARG A 244 -22.32 13.98 -21.66
CA ARG A 244 -23.67 13.53 -22.08
C ARG A 244 -24.39 12.92 -20.88
N GLN A 245 -24.87 13.79 -19.99
CA GLN A 245 -26.07 13.57 -19.18
C GLN A 245 -26.51 14.87 -18.49
N GLU A 246 -26.92 15.85 -19.32
CA GLU A 246 -27.88 16.88 -18.89
C GLU A 246 -28.71 17.26 -20.13
N SER A 247 -29.75 16.48 -20.36
CA SER A 247 -30.98 16.92 -21.09
C SER A 247 -31.97 15.76 -21.14
N GLY A 248 -32.96 15.82 -20.24
CA GLY A 248 -34.08 14.90 -20.20
C GLY A 248 -34.86 15.08 -18.93
#